data_a23d353a142454eee9ce7beae97cf7fa
#
_entry.id   a23d353a142454eee9ce7beae97cf7fa
#
_cell.length_a   1.000
_cell.length_b   1.000
_cell.length_c   1.000
_cell.angle_alpha   90.00
_cell.angle_beta   90.00
_cell.angle_gamma   90.00
#
_symmetry.space_group_name_H-M   'P 1'
#
loop_
_entity.id
_entity.type
_entity.pdbx_description
1 polymer ?
#
loop_
_entity_poly.entity_id
_entity_poly.type
_entity_poly.pdbx_seq_one_letter_code
_entity_poly.pdbx_strand_id
1 'polypeptide(L)'
;MRSYLTPVAGLTCLFALAATGCSSMSDGTSDAAPKASESSTSYAPYVSATTATGTDSAGSPATYNLAFVISGGSDCTPRWDGMFGMDDAEVKSRIGKLRKSGATVRVSFGGASGKELATTCGNASALADAYGKALDAAGSTQADFDIEGRTLADSASVDLRSRAIARLQKQRPGLEVSFTLPVMPSGLDSHGLALLESANVHDVQVSTVNLMTMNYAESYTGDMGDYALTAAKAAHTQLKKVFGLSNAAAWEGMALTSMIGANDIAGETFTLEDAAQVRSFAEEKRIAWVSMWSTFRDRQCEKGVPSRADAATDCSGVKQKPGAFAREFGG
;
A
#
# COMPACT_ATOMS: atom_id res chain seq x y z
N MET A 1 5.20 0.33 14.91
CA MET A 1 6.66 0.51 14.74
C MET A 1 7.33 0.85 16.07
N ARG A 2 7.76 -0.14 16.81
CA ARG A 2 8.61 0.07 18.01
C ARG A 2 10.03 -0.36 17.64
N SER A 3 10.99 0.56 17.78
CA SER A 3 12.41 0.28 17.58
C SER A 3 12.94 -0.58 18.71
N TYR A 4 13.40 -1.79 18.43
CA TYR A 4 14.21 -2.55 19.39
C TYR A 4 15.68 -2.11 19.26
N LEU A 5 16.20 -1.46 20.27
CA LEU A 5 17.63 -1.24 20.48
C LEU A 5 18.21 -2.49 21.13
N THR A 6 18.91 -3.32 20.37
CA THR A 6 19.81 -4.33 20.92
C THR A 6 21.16 -3.70 21.23
N PRO A 7 21.73 -3.86 22.44
CA PRO A 7 23.08 -3.40 22.72
C PRO A 7 24.09 -4.36 22.08
N VAL A 8 24.85 -3.86 21.12
CA VAL A 8 26.03 -4.56 20.62
C VAL A 8 27.20 -4.25 21.55
N ALA A 9 27.65 -5.30 22.27
CA ALA A 9 28.86 -5.23 23.08
C ALA A 9 30.08 -5.12 22.16
N GLY A 10 30.84 -4.05 22.34
CA GLY A 10 32.05 -3.80 21.62
C GLY A 10 33.16 -4.76 22.00
N LEU A 11 33.89 -5.28 21.01
CA LEU A 11 35.19 -5.90 21.17
C LEU A 11 36.20 -5.08 20.38
N THR A 12 36.99 -4.31 21.11
CA THR A 12 38.16 -3.56 20.62
C THR A 12 39.29 -4.51 20.32
N CYS A 13 39.78 -4.58 19.08
CA CYS A 13 41.11 -5.05 18.75
C CYS A 13 41.89 -3.94 18.07
N LEU A 14 42.88 -3.42 18.80
CA LEU A 14 43.97 -2.59 18.27
C LEU A 14 44.96 -3.48 17.48
N PHE A 15 45.23 -3.13 16.23
CA PHE A 15 46.50 -3.45 15.56
C PHE A 15 47.00 -2.21 14.82
N ALA A 16 48.09 -1.68 15.34
CA ALA A 16 48.92 -0.69 14.67
C ALA A 16 49.98 -1.43 13.83
N LEU A 17 50.11 -1.09 12.55
CA LEU A 17 51.32 -1.31 11.79
C LEU A 17 51.48 -0.19 10.76
N ALA A 18 52.56 0.54 10.94
CA ALA A 18 53.06 1.56 10.01
C ALA A 18 53.81 0.89 8.86
N ALA A 19 53.58 1.37 7.65
CA ALA A 19 54.55 1.22 6.56
C ALA A 19 54.40 2.42 5.61
N THR A 20 55.48 3.15 5.50
CA THR A 20 55.77 4.25 4.60
C THR A 20 56.01 3.74 3.17
N GLY A 21 55.47 4.41 2.18
CA GLY A 21 55.78 4.20 0.77
C GLY A 21 55.34 5.39 -0.08
N CYS A 22 56.33 6.13 -0.60
CA CYS A 22 56.14 7.32 -1.46
C CYS A 22 55.86 6.95 -2.92
N SER A 23 55.20 7.96 -3.57
CA SER A 23 55.21 8.34 -4.99
C SER A 23 54.41 7.49 -5.97
N SER A 24 53.43 8.07 -6.64
CA SER A 24 53.62 8.96 -7.82
C SER A 24 52.30 9.60 -8.20
N MET A 25 52.36 10.87 -8.56
CA MET A 25 51.27 11.64 -9.19
C MET A 25 50.94 11.03 -10.55
N SER A 26 49.64 10.78 -10.78
CA SER A 26 49.06 10.90 -12.13
C SER A 26 47.71 11.54 -12.01
N ASP A 27 47.57 12.75 -12.52
CA ASP A 27 46.35 13.46 -12.77
C ASP A 27 45.43 12.59 -13.66
N GLY A 28 44.29 12.22 -13.13
CA GLY A 28 43.20 11.62 -13.83
C GLY A 28 41.92 12.05 -13.13
N THR A 29 41.43 13.27 -13.46
CA THR A 29 40.10 13.69 -13.10
C THR A 29 39.09 12.82 -13.82
N SER A 30 38.72 11.70 -13.22
CA SER A 30 37.49 10.99 -13.56
C SER A 30 36.37 11.65 -12.76
N ASP A 31 35.67 12.58 -13.40
CA ASP A 31 34.34 12.97 -12.97
C ASP A 31 33.44 11.73 -13.03
N ALA A 32 33.45 10.93 -11.98
CA ALA A 32 32.42 9.95 -11.75
C ALA A 32 31.13 10.74 -11.45
N ALA A 33 30.24 10.79 -12.43
CA ALA A 33 28.89 11.27 -12.20
C ALA A 33 28.34 10.63 -10.93
N PRO A 34 27.70 11.37 -10.03
CA PRO A 34 27.11 10.80 -8.83
C PRO A 34 26.15 9.69 -9.29
N LYS A 35 26.38 8.44 -8.82
CA LYS A 35 25.43 7.37 -8.98
C LYS A 35 24.11 7.90 -8.44
N ALA A 36 23.09 7.97 -9.30
CA ALA A 36 21.73 8.23 -8.87
C ALA A 36 21.42 7.27 -7.71
N SER A 37 21.11 7.83 -6.56
CA SER A 37 20.64 7.05 -5.40
C SER A 37 19.41 6.29 -5.89
N GLU A 38 19.45 4.95 -5.89
CA GLU A 38 18.26 4.16 -6.20
C GLU A 38 17.15 4.63 -5.27
N SER A 39 16.00 5.00 -5.84
CA SER A 39 14.84 5.47 -5.08
C SER A 39 14.44 4.39 -4.08
N SER A 40 14.30 4.75 -2.81
CA SER A 40 13.79 3.83 -1.78
C SER A 40 12.28 3.60 -1.91
N THR A 41 11.58 4.43 -2.70
CA THR A 41 10.13 4.34 -2.93
C THR A 41 9.83 3.31 -3.99
N SER A 42 9.05 2.28 -3.64
CA SER A 42 8.64 1.25 -4.58
C SER A 42 7.29 1.57 -5.25
N TYR A 43 6.98 0.86 -6.34
CA TYR A 43 5.67 0.90 -6.96
C TYR A 43 4.90 -0.38 -6.65
N ALA A 44 3.69 -0.26 -6.08
CA ALA A 44 2.88 -1.37 -5.61
C ALA A 44 1.39 -1.20 -5.94
N PRO A 45 0.96 -1.41 -7.20
CA PRO A 45 -0.41 -1.18 -7.63
C PRO A 45 -1.40 -2.19 -7.06
N TYR A 46 -2.67 -1.79 -6.98
CA TYR A 46 -3.78 -2.71 -6.81
C TYR A 46 -4.09 -3.42 -8.12
N VAL A 47 -4.25 -4.74 -8.03
CA VAL A 47 -4.65 -5.62 -9.13
C VAL A 47 -5.83 -6.49 -8.70
N SER A 48 -6.72 -6.85 -9.63
CA SER A 48 -7.73 -7.86 -9.34
C SER A 48 -7.05 -9.20 -9.08
N ALA A 49 -7.40 -9.86 -7.99
CA ALA A 49 -6.94 -11.22 -7.69
C ALA A 49 -7.51 -12.25 -8.65
N THR A 50 -8.68 -11.97 -9.26
CA THR A 50 -9.46 -12.91 -10.07
C THR A 50 -9.36 -12.65 -11.57
N THR A 51 -9.16 -11.39 -11.98
CA THR A 51 -9.17 -11.00 -13.39
C THR A 51 -7.83 -10.41 -13.82
N ALA A 52 -7.24 -10.93 -14.90
CA ALA A 52 -6.00 -10.41 -15.47
C ALA A 52 -6.27 -9.28 -16.47
N THR A 53 -5.39 -8.28 -16.49
CA THR A 53 -5.40 -7.24 -17.52
C THR A 53 -4.04 -7.11 -18.19
N GLY A 54 -4.01 -6.53 -19.39
CA GLY A 54 -2.77 -6.30 -20.14
C GLY A 54 -1.87 -5.23 -19.52
N THR A 55 -2.38 -4.48 -18.54
CA THR A 55 -1.69 -3.38 -17.87
C THR A 55 -1.09 -3.77 -16.51
N ASP A 56 -1.31 -5.00 -16.03
CA ASP A 56 -0.86 -5.43 -14.70
C ASP A 56 0.65 -5.28 -14.46
N SER A 57 1.48 -5.56 -15.46
CA SER A 57 2.95 -5.49 -15.33
C SER A 57 3.55 -4.16 -15.79
N ALA A 58 2.73 -3.19 -16.17
CA ALA A 58 3.22 -1.87 -16.57
C ALA A 58 3.89 -1.17 -15.37
N GLY A 59 4.92 -0.35 -15.61
CA GLY A 59 5.66 0.33 -14.56
C GLY A 59 6.51 -0.59 -13.66
N SER A 60 6.66 -1.87 -14.00
CA SER A 60 7.51 -2.84 -13.28
C SER A 60 7.24 -2.90 -11.78
N PRO A 61 6.04 -3.32 -11.34
CA PRO A 61 5.71 -3.36 -9.91
C PRO A 61 6.67 -4.24 -9.09
N ALA A 62 7.11 -3.75 -7.93
CA ALA A 62 7.86 -4.54 -6.96
C ALA A 62 6.96 -5.47 -6.13
N THR A 63 5.72 -5.01 -5.88
CA THR A 63 4.69 -5.75 -5.14
C THR A 63 3.33 -5.51 -5.81
N TYR A 64 2.47 -6.50 -5.82
CA TYR A 64 1.07 -6.35 -6.22
C TYR A 64 0.15 -6.43 -4.99
N ASN A 65 -0.72 -5.44 -4.79
CA ASN A 65 -1.80 -5.50 -3.81
C ASN A 65 -2.96 -6.28 -4.44
N LEU A 66 -3.23 -7.50 -3.94
CA LEU A 66 -4.28 -8.39 -4.47
C LEU A 66 -5.64 -7.97 -3.90
N ALA A 67 -6.47 -7.30 -4.67
CA ALA A 67 -7.80 -6.87 -4.28
C ALA A 67 -8.84 -7.95 -4.68
N PHE A 68 -9.76 -8.33 -3.83
CA PHE A 68 -9.73 -8.27 -2.38
C PHE A 68 -10.09 -9.62 -1.76
N VAL A 69 -9.75 -9.84 -0.51
CA VAL A 69 -10.30 -10.93 0.28
C VAL A 69 -11.37 -10.37 1.22
N ILE A 70 -12.59 -10.87 1.08
CA ILE A 70 -13.75 -10.53 1.91
C ILE A 70 -14.50 -11.81 2.33
N SER A 71 -15.53 -11.66 3.16
CA SER A 71 -16.39 -12.78 3.51
C SER A 71 -17.22 -13.26 2.32
N GLY A 72 -17.39 -14.56 2.19
CA GLY A 72 -18.27 -15.17 1.18
C GLY A 72 -19.77 -15.01 1.45
N GLY A 73 -20.15 -14.31 2.52
CA GLY A 73 -21.55 -14.13 2.89
C GLY A 73 -21.71 -13.56 4.29
N SER A 74 -22.30 -14.32 5.21
CA SER A 74 -22.51 -13.93 6.60
C SER A 74 -21.67 -14.73 7.60
N ASP A 75 -20.71 -15.48 7.10
CA ASP A 75 -19.81 -16.34 7.89
C ASP A 75 -18.36 -15.85 7.83
N CYS A 76 -17.48 -16.47 8.61
CA CYS A 76 -16.06 -16.17 8.70
C CYS A 76 -15.24 -16.90 7.61
N THR A 77 -15.81 -17.09 6.41
CA THR A 77 -15.13 -17.78 5.30
C THR A 77 -14.49 -16.78 4.36
N PRO A 78 -13.15 -16.73 4.27
CA PRO A 78 -12.46 -15.84 3.33
C PRO A 78 -12.69 -16.31 1.89
N ARG A 79 -12.97 -15.36 0.99
CA ARG A 79 -13.09 -15.59 -0.43
C ARG A 79 -12.48 -14.42 -1.22
N TRP A 80 -11.87 -14.76 -2.34
CA TRP A 80 -11.46 -13.75 -3.32
C TRP A 80 -12.72 -13.13 -3.95
N ASP A 81 -12.82 -11.80 -3.90
CA ASP A 81 -13.98 -11.02 -4.34
C ASP A 81 -15.33 -11.51 -3.75
N GLY A 82 -15.29 -12.17 -2.58
CA GLY A 82 -16.48 -12.75 -1.97
C GLY A 82 -17.04 -14.02 -2.66
N MET A 83 -16.44 -14.45 -3.75
CA MET A 83 -16.95 -15.51 -4.63
C MET A 83 -16.05 -16.75 -4.70
N PHE A 84 -14.76 -16.56 -4.97
CA PHE A 84 -13.83 -17.66 -5.25
C PHE A 84 -13.17 -18.19 -3.97
N GLY A 85 -13.09 -19.51 -3.84
CA GLY A 85 -12.43 -20.15 -2.69
C GLY A 85 -10.93 -19.87 -2.65
N MET A 86 -10.33 -20.04 -1.46
CA MET A 86 -8.88 -19.88 -1.30
C MET A 86 -8.07 -20.95 -2.07
N ASP A 87 -8.69 -22.05 -2.44
CA ASP A 87 -8.11 -23.14 -3.23
C ASP A 87 -8.38 -23.04 -4.74
N ASP A 88 -9.09 -22.02 -5.20
CA ASP A 88 -9.43 -21.80 -6.61
C ASP A 88 -8.19 -21.85 -7.51
N ALA A 89 -8.24 -22.70 -8.53
CA ALA A 89 -7.09 -22.98 -9.39
C ALA A 89 -6.76 -21.80 -10.34
N GLU A 90 -7.77 -21.05 -10.78
CA GLU A 90 -7.58 -19.92 -11.69
C GLU A 90 -6.94 -18.75 -10.93
N VAL A 91 -7.41 -18.47 -9.71
CA VAL A 91 -6.82 -17.46 -8.84
C VAL A 91 -5.37 -17.83 -8.48
N LYS A 92 -5.08 -19.07 -8.11
CA LYS A 92 -3.70 -19.54 -7.88
C LYS A 92 -2.81 -19.38 -9.10
N SER A 93 -3.32 -19.76 -10.29
CA SER A 93 -2.60 -19.55 -11.55
C SER A 93 -2.33 -18.07 -11.83
N ARG A 94 -3.32 -17.20 -11.57
CA ARG A 94 -3.22 -15.74 -11.69
C ARG A 94 -2.10 -15.19 -10.79
N ILE A 95 -2.13 -15.51 -9.50
CA ILE A 95 -1.11 -15.11 -8.52
C ILE A 95 0.28 -15.60 -8.96
N GLY A 96 0.38 -16.86 -9.41
CA GLY A 96 1.62 -17.42 -9.93
C GLY A 96 2.17 -16.64 -11.14
N LYS A 97 1.30 -16.13 -12.03
CA LYS A 97 1.70 -15.30 -13.17
C LYS A 97 2.24 -13.94 -12.72
N LEU A 98 1.60 -13.28 -11.76
CA LEU A 98 2.07 -12.00 -11.21
C LEU A 98 3.47 -12.13 -10.61
N ARG A 99 3.75 -13.22 -9.93
CA ARG A 99 5.07 -13.47 -9.28
C ARG A 99 6.18 -13.85 -10.25
N LYS A 100 5.88 -14.21 -11.49
CA LYS A 100 6.91 -14.60 -12.50
C LYS A 100 7.89 -13.47 -12.83
N SER A 101 7.51 -12.21 -12.64
CA SER A 101 8.39 -11.05 -12.82
C SER A 101 9.40 -10.86 -11.70
N GLY A 102 9.34 -11.67 -10.62
CA GLY A 102 10.10 -11.44 -9.39
C GLY A 102 9.37 -10.56 -8.37
N ALA A 103 8.21 -10.01 -8.72
CA ALA A 103 7.40 -9.21 -7.80
C ALA A 103 6.83 -10.07 -6.66
N THR A 104 6.67 -9.46 -5.49
CA THR A 104 5.93 -10.05 -4.38
C THR A 104 4.42 -9.78 -4.52
N VAL A 105 3.61 -10.42 -3.67
CA VAL A 105 2.19 -10.13 -3.58
C VAL A 105 1.83 -9.82 -2.13
N ARG A 106 0.97 -8.83 -1.93
CA ARG A 106 0.37 -8.45 -0.65
C ARG A 106 -1.13 -8.74 -0.75
N VAL A 107 -1.66 -9.51 0.20
CA VAL A 107 -3.09 -9.80 0.24
C VAL A 107 -3.82 -8.62 0.87
N SER A 108 -4.76 -8.02 0.14
CA SER A 108 -5.59 -6.92 0.65
C SER A 108 -6.95 -7.45 1.09
N PHE A 109 -7.30 -7.15 2.33
CA PHE A 109 -8.55 -7.54 2.98
C PHE A 109 -9.47 -6.34 3.11
N GLY A 110 -10.73 -6.48 2.75
CA GLY A 110 -11.73 -5.42 2.85
C GLY A 110 -12.04 -4.74 1.53
N GLY A 111 -11.81 -3.43 1.43
CA GLY A 111 -12.18 -2.58 0.30
C GLY A 111 -13.58 -2.01 0.41
N ALA A 112 -13.98 -1.18 -0.57
CA ALA A 112 -15.24 -0.43 -0.57
C ALA A 112 -16.51 -1.30 -0.59
N SER A 113 -16.42 -2.54 -1.07
CA SER A 113 -17.57 -3.41 -1.35
C SER A 113 -17.51 -4.74 -0.59
N GLY A 114 -18.68 -5.33 -0.35
CA GLY A 114 -18.82 -6.61 0.30
C GLY A 114 -18.78 -6.53 1.83
N LYS A 115 -18.48 -7.65 2.49
CA LYS A 115 -18.40 -7.74 3.95
C LYS A 115 -16.98 -8.07 4.37
N GLU A 116 -16.34 -7.14 5.05
CA GLU A 116 -15.03 -7.37 5.65
C GLU A 116 -15.12 -8.46 6.73
N LEU A 117 -14.10 -9.31 6.81
CA LEU A 117 -14.14 -10.54 7.65
C LEU A 117 -14.34 -10.24 9.15
N ALA A 118 -13.83 -9.13 9.68
CA ALA A 118 -14.03 -8.80 11.09
C ALA A 118 -15.51 -8.47 11.42
N THR A 119 -16.34 -8.17 10.43
CA THR A 119 -17.78 -7.95 10.63
C THR A 119 -18.59 -9.25 10.61
N THR A 120 -17.98 -10.38 10.23
CA THR A 120 -18.65 -11.68 10.09
C THR A 120 -18.05 -12.77 10.98
N CYS A 121 -16.81 -12.59 11.43
CA CYS A 121 -16.15 -13.55 12.33
C CYS A 121 -16.54 -13.31 13.79
N GLY A 122 -16.83 -14.37 14.52
CA GLY A 122 -17.31 -14.27 15.91
C GLY A 122 -16.22 -14.04 16.96
N ASN A 123 -14.94 -14.23 16.62
CA ASN A 123 -13.83 -14.06 17.57
C ASN A 123 -12.48 -13.87 16.85
N ALA A 124 -11.49 -13.38 17.59
CA ALA A 124 -10.17 -13.06 17.05
C ALA A 124 -9.38 -14.31 16.58
N SER A 125 -9.61 -15.50 17.14
CA SER A 125 -8.95 -16.71 16.66
C SER A 125 -9.44 -17.11 15.28
N ALA A 126 -10.76 -17.20 15.11
CA ALA A 126 -11.37 -17.53 13.82
C ALA A 126 -11.00 -16.51 12.73
N LEU A 127 -10.96 -15.22 13.09
CA LEU A 127 -10.56 -14.17 12.17
C LEU A 127 -9.07 -14.27 11.78
N ALA A 128 -8.17 -14.53 12.75
CA ALA A 128 -6.76 -14.75 12.46
C ALA A 128 -6.54 -15.96 11.55
N ASP A 129 -7.28 -17.04 11.78
CA ASP A 129 -7.22 -18.25 10.95
C ASP A 129 -7.74 -17.98 9.52
N ALA A 130 -8.80 -17.16 9.38
CA ALA A 130 -9.31 -16.74 8.07
C ALA A 130 -8.27 -15.88 7.29
N TYR A 131 -7.65 -14.91 7.94
CA TYR A 131 -6.56 -14.13 7.34
C TYR A 131 -5.37 -15.02 6.97
N GLY A 132 -4.98 -15.95 7.87
CA GLY A 132 -3.91 -16.90 7.64
C GLY A 132 -4.14 -17.77 6.41
N LYS A 133 -5.36 -18.28 6.21
CA LYS A 133 -5.73 -19.08 5.03
C LYS A 133 -5.54 -18.31 3.71
N ALA A 134 -5.91 -17.03 3.68
CA ALA A 134 -5.73 -16.21 2.48
C ALA A 134 -4.24 -15.93 2.19
N LEU A 135 -3.45 -15.66 3.22
CA LEU A 135 -2.01 -15.50 3.09
C LEU A 135 -1.33 -16.78 2.57
N ASP A 136 -1.72 -17.94 3.09
CA ASP A 136 -1.20 -19.24 2.63
C ASP A 136 -1.59 -19.51 1.17
N ALA A 137 -2.83 -19.21 0.79
CA ALA A 137 -3.31 -19.39 -0.58
C ALA A 137 -2.52 -18.51 -1.58
N ALA A 138 -2.15 -17.30 -1.17
CA ALA A 138 -1.32 -16.41 -1.98
C ALA A 138 0.18 -16.69 -1.86
N GLY A 139 0.63 -17.47 -0.88
CA GLY A 139 2.04 -17.63 -0.53
C GLY A 139 2.68 -16.30 -0.11
N SER A 140 1.93 -15.46 0.63
CA SER A 140 2.34 -14.11 1.00
C SER A 140 2.71 -14.00 2.47
N THR A 141 3.72 -13.16 2.75
CA THR A 141 4.07 -12.68 4.09
C THR A 141 3.67 -11.23 4.30
N GLN A 142 2.83 -10.67 3.43
CA GLN A 142 2.37 -9.29 3.48
C GLN A 142 0.85 -9.25 3.48
N ALA A 143 0.27 -8.59 4.46
CA ALA A 143 -1.17 -8.35 4.62
C ALA A 143 -1.44 -6.86 4.56
N ASP A 144 -2.43 -6.46 3.79
CA ASP A 144 -3.00 -5.13 3.77
C ASP A 144 -4.45 -5.19 4.26
N PHE A 145 -4.84 -4.22 5.06
CA PHE A 145 -6.21 -4.10 5.59
C PHE A 145 -6.80 -2.78 5.09
N ASP A 146 -7.59 -2.89 4.04
CA ASP A 146 -8.29 -1.77 3.41
C ASP A 146 -9.65 -1.59 4.07
N ILE A 147 -9.71 -0.65 5.02
CA ILE A 147 -10.85 -0.48 5.92
C ILE A 147 -11.54 0.86 5.70
N GLU A 148 -12.75 0.77 5.19
CA GLU A 148 -13.49 1.92 4.71
C GLU A 148 -14.91 2.01 5.27
N GLY A 149 -15.53 3.17 5.10
CA GLY A 149 -16.94 3.42 5.32
C GLY A 149 -17.44 2.96 6.70
N ARG A 150 -18.53 2.22 6.72
CA ARG A 150 -19.15 1.77 7.98
C ARG A 150 -18.26 0.81 8.78
N THR A 151 -17.43 0.02 8.12
CA THR A 151 -16.52 -0.93 8.78
C THR A 151 -15.42 -0.19 9.54
N LEU A 152 -14.97 0.95 9.03
CA LEU A 152 -14.01 1.81 9.73
C LEU A 152 -14.64 2.47 10.98
N ALA A 153 -15.92 2.80 10.93
CA ALA A 153 -16.65 3.40 12.05
C ALA A 153 -17.15 2.36 13.09
N ASP A 154 -17.11 1.07 12.79
CA ASP A 154 -17.53 0.00 13.69
C ASP A 154 -16.41 -0.38 14.68
N SER A 155 -16.45 0.19 15.87
CA SER A 155 -15.44 -0.02 16.92
C SER A 155 -15.28 -1.48 17.34
N ALA A 156 -16.35 -2.30 17.26
CA ALA A 156 -16.29 -3.72 17.60
C ALA A 156 -15.46 -4.50 16.55
N SER A 157 -15.66 -4.22 15.26
CA SER A 157 -14.85 -4.84 14.20
C SER A 157 -13.41 -4.32 14.22
N VAL A 158 -13.19 -3.06 14.56
CA VAL A 158 -11.84 -2.47 14.73
C VAL A 158 -11.06 -3.17 15.83
N ASP A 159 -11.64 -3.34 17.03
CA ASP A 159 -11.01 -4.05 18.15
C ASP A 159 -10.76 -5.53 17.80
N LEU A 160 -11.76 -6.22 17.24
CA LEU A 160 -11.64 -7.60 16.83
C LEU A 160 -10.52 -7.82 15.83
N ARG A 161 -10.41 -6.97 14.83
CA ARG A 161 -9.37 -6.98 13.80
C ARG A 161 -7.99 -6.79 14.41
N SER A 162 -7.80 -5.80 15.27
CA SER A 162 -6.53 -5.53 15.93
C SER A 162 -6.06 -6.74 16.76
N ARG A 163 -6.95 -7.37 17.53
CA ARG A 163 -6.64 -8.60 18.27
C ARG A 163 -6.30 -9.78 17.37
N ALA A 164 -7.02 -9.94 16.26
CA ALA A 164 -6.76 -11.01 15.30
C ALA A 164 -5.40 -10.83 14.60
N ILE A 165 -5.06 -9.61 14.17
CA ILE A 165 -3.77 -9.30 13.53
C ILE A 165 -2.62 -9.52 14.52
N ALA A 166 -2.73 -9.06 15.76
CA ALA A 166 -1.72 -9.28 16.79
C ALA A 166 -1.47 -10.77 17.05
N ARG A 167 -2.56 -11.59 17.06
CA ARG A 167 -2.46 -13.04 17.14
C ARG A 167 -1.78 -13.63 15.91
N LEU A 168 -2.16 -13.18 14.71
CA LEU A 168 -1.61 -13.67 13.45
C LEU A 168 -0.10 -13.38 13.35
N GLN A 169 0.35 -12.20 13.77
CA GLN A 169 1.78 -11.85 13.79
C GLN A 169 2.58 -12.69 14.77
N LYS A 170 1.99 -13.11 15.90
CA LYS A 170 2.63 -14.07 16.83
C LYS A 170 2.78 -15.45 16.21
N GLN A 171 1.83 -15.88 15.39
CA GLN A 171 1.85 -17.17 14.67
C GLN A 171 2.77 -17.13 13.45
N ARG A 172 3.01 -15.94 12.88
CA ARG A 172 3.76 -15.70 11.63
C ARG A 172 4.82 -14.60 11.85
N PRO A 173 5.96 -14.95 12.47
CA PRO A 173 7.06 -14.00 12.61
C PRO A 173 7.49 -13.46 11.23
N GLY A 174 7.64 -12.15 11.12
CA GLY A 174 7.98 -11.48 9.86
C GLY A 174 6.78 -11.14 8.97
N LEU A 175 5.54 -11.34 9.43
CA LEU A 175 4.35 -10.85 8.72
C LEU A 175 4.34 -9.32 8.73
N GLU A 176 4.45 -8.73 7.55
CA GLU A 176 4.28 -7.30 7.33
C GLU A 176 2.79 -6.95 7.25
N VAL A 177 2.40 -5.90 7.97
CA VAL A 177 1.01 -5.45 8.05
C VAL A 177 0.93 -3.99 7.61
N SER A 178 0.08 -3.72 6.62
CA SER A 178 -0.33 -2.35 6.26
C SER A 178 -1.82 -2.15 6.52
N PHE A 179 -2.18 -0.90 6.82
CA PHE A 179 -3.56 -0.43 6.80
C PHE A 179 -3.73 0.57 5.67
N THR A 180 -4.73 0.33 4.82
CA THR A 180 -5.17 1.25 3.78
C THR A 180 -6.42 1.97 4.28
N LEU A 181 -6.34 3.30 4.36
CA LEU A 181 -7.34 4.13 5.03
C LEU A 181 -7.73 5.35 4.19
N PRO A 182 -9.00 5.74 4.18
CA PRO A 182 -9.44 7.03 3.65
C PRO A 182 -8.71 8.19 4.34
N VAL A 183 -8.33 9.19 3.56
CA VAL A 183 -7.68 10.40 4.06
C VAL A 183 -8.27 11.63 3.39
N MET A 184 -8.36 12.73 4.14
CA MET A 184 -8.71 14.05 3.61
C MET A 184 -7.44 14.91 3.48
N PRO A 185 -7.45 16.03 2.75
CA PRO A 185 -6.35 16.99 2.79
C PRO A 185 -6.01 17.48 4.21
N SER A 186 -6.97 17.40 5.14
CA SER A 186 -6.76 17.66 6.58
C SER A 186 -6.15 16.49 7.36
N GLY A 187 -5.93 15.32 6.74
CA GLY A 187 -5.43 14.11 7.36
C GLY A 187 -6.49 13.02 7.55
N LEU A 188 -6.13 11.99 8.31
CA LEU A 188 -7.06 10.93 8.73
C LEU A 188 -8.15 11.50 9.64
N ASP A 189 -9.35 10.99 9.48
CA ASP A 189 -10.46 11.32 10.38
C ASP A 189 -10.34 10.62 11.75
N SER A 190 -11.31 10.87 12.64
CA SER A 190 -11.33 10.28 13.97
C SER A 190 -11.44 8.75 13.96
N HIS A 191 -12.09 8.15 12.96
CA HIS A 191 -12.24 6.70 12.85
C HIS A 191 -10.93 6.04 12.37
N GLY A 192 -10.26 6.64 11.38
CA GLY A 192 -8.94 6.20 10.94
C GLY A 192 -7.90 6.26 12.07
N LEU A 193 -7.91 7.34 12.84
CA LEU A 193 -7.04 7.48 14.01
C LEU A 193 -7.37 6.44 15.08
N ALA A 194 -8.65 6.22 15.40
CA ALA A 194 -9.09 5.22 16.38
C ALA A 194 -8.69 3.79 15.98
N LEU A 195 -8.73 3.45 14.68
CA LEU A 195 -8.25 2.17 14.18
C LEU A 195 -6.74 2.01 14.44
N LEU A 196 -5.92 3.00 14.12
CA LEU A 196 -4.48 2.96 14.35
C LEU A 196 -4.13 2.93 15.85
N GLU A 197 -4.88 3.65 16.69
CA GLU A 197 -4.76 3.60 18.14
C GLU A 197 -5.12 2.21 18.68
N SER A 198 -6.20 1.57 18.19
CA SER A 198 -6.56 0.19 18.51
C SER A 198 -5.43 -0.79 18.14
N ALA A 199 -4.87 -0.65 16.95
CA ALA A 199 -3.73 -1.47 16.52
C ALA A 199 -2.53 -1.31 17.49
N ASN A 200 -2.23 -0.08 17.90
CA ASN A 200 -1.15 0.19 18.85
C ASN A 200 -1.43 -0.37 20.25
N VAL A 201 -2.68 -0.28 20.75
CA VAL A 201 -3.11 -0.84 22.04
C VAL A 201 -2.94 -2.36 22.08
N HIS A 202 -3.22 -3.04 20.95
CA HIS A 202 -3.09 -4.50 20.84
C HIS A 202 -1.70 -4.98 20.40
N ASP A 203 -0.68 -4.12 20.41
CA ASP A 203 0.70 -4.44 19.99
C ASP A 203 0.83 -4.93 18.54
N VAL A 204 -0.07 -4.53 17.64
CA VAL A 204 0.07 -4.79 16.21
C VAL A 204 1.30 -4.04 15.68
N GLN A 205 2.21 -4.76 15.07
CA GLN A 205 3.36 -4.16 14.39
C GLN A 205 2.92 -3.70 12.99
N VAL A 206 2.53 -2.43 12.90
CA VAL A 206 2.13 -1.80 11.64
C VAL A 206 3.38 -1.40 10.87
N SER A 207 3.60 -2.00 9.70
CA SER A 207 4.75 -1.68 8.84
C SER A 207 4.50 -0.38 8.07
N THR A 208 3.26 -0.19 7.57
CA THR A 208 2.93 0.95 6.73
C THR A 208 1.47 1.36 6.90
N VAL A 209 1.21 2.66 6.83
CA VAL A 209 -0.14 3.23 6.65
C VAL A 209 -0.23 3.78 5.23
N ASN A 210 -1.07 3.14 4.41
CA ASN A 210 -1.34 3.51 3.04
C ASN A 210 -2.54 4.46 2.99
N LEU A 211 -2.37 5.63 2.42
CA LEU A 211 -3.39 6.68 2.37
C LEU A 211 -4.14 6.62 1.04
N MET A 212 -5.45 6.57 1.09
CA MET A 212 -6.31 6.65 -0.09
C MET A 212 -6.47 8.12 -0.50
N THR A 213 -5.57 8.61 -1.35
CA THR A 213 -5.53 10.00 -1.82
C THR A 213 -6.48 10.20 -3.01
N MET A 214 -7.78 10.06 -2.74
CA MET A 214 -8.88 10.04 -3.72
C MET A 214 -10.22 10.32 -3.02
N ASN A 215 -11.26 10.66 -3.79
CA ASN A 215 -12.66 10.73 -3.35
C ASN A 215 -12.88 11.65 -2.13
N TYR A 216 -12.29 12.84 -2.16
CA TYR A 216 -12.29 13.76 -1.02
C TYR A 216 -13.65 14.39 -0.72
N ALA A 217 -14.38 14.85 -1.70
CA ALA A 217 -15.76 15.35 -1.73
C ALA A 217 -15.95 16.31 -2.91
N GLU A 218 -17.20 16.61 -3.30
CA GLU A 218 -17.54 17.51 -4.42
C GLU A 218 -17.00 18.95 -4.28
N SER A 219 -16.65 19.37 -3.08
CA SER A 219 -16.04 20.69 -2.83
C SER A 219 -14.54 20.75 -3.20
N TYR A 220 -13.88 19.62 -3.43
CA TYR A 220 -12.47 19.55 -3.82
C TYR A 220 -12.35 19.48 -5.35
N THR A 221 -12.36 20.66 -5.99
CA THR A 221 -12.34 20.79 -7.45
C THR A 221 -10.98 21.23 -8.01
N GLY A 222 -9.96 21.27 -7.16
CA GLY A 222 -8.60 21.68 -7.54
C GLY A 222 -7.75 20.52 -8.03
N ASP A 223 -6.45 20.72 -7.98
CA ASP A 223 -5.42 19.76 -8.38
C ASP A 223 -5.38 18.57 -7.41
N MET A 224 -5.54 17.34 -7.93
CA MET A 224 -5.62 16.14 -7.11
C MET A 224 -4.24 15.72 -6.59
N GLY A 225 -3.17 16.03 -7.30
CA GLY A 225 -1.80 15.84 -6.84
C GLY A 225 -1.51 16.72 -5.62
N ASP A 226 -1.87 18.01 -5.67
CA ASP A 226 -1.72 18.94 -4.55
C ASP A 226 -2.51 18.49 -3.31
N TYR A 227 -3.72 17.99 -3.51
CA TYR A 227 -4.50 17.42 -2.41
C TYR A 227 -3.86 16.17 -1.82
N ALA A 228 -3.30 15.28 -2.65
CA ALA A 228 -2.59 14.09 -2.19
C ALA A 228 -1.36 14.46 -1.34
N LEU A 229 -0.56 15.43 -1.78
CA LEU A 229 0.60 15.91 -1.04
C LEU A 229 0.19 16.58 0.28
N THR A 230 -0.90 17.32 0.28
CA THR A 230 -1.43 17.99 1.48
C THR A 230 -1.93 16.97 2.50
N ALA A 231 -2.68 15.97 2.03
CA ALA A 231 -3.14 14.85 2.86
C ALA A 231 -1.98 14.07 3.49
N ALA A 232 -0.94 13.77 2.69
CA ALA A 232 0.25 13.07 3.17
C ALA A 232 0.99 13.87 4.28
N LYS A 233 1.13 15.18 4.14
CA LYS A 233 1.76 16.06 5.16
C LYS A 233 0.95 16.11 6.45
N ALA A 234 -0.37 16.16 6.36
CA ALA A 234 -1.26 16.16 7.52
C ALA A 234 -1.22 14.79 8.24
N ALA A 235 -1.36 13.69 7.50
CA ALA A 235 -1.29 12.33 8.03
C ALA A 235 0.10 12.03 8.63
N HIS A 236 1.19 12.49 8.03
CA HIS A 236 2.53 12.37 8.61
C HIS A 236 2.61 12.91 10.05
N THR A 237 2.01 14.08 10.29
CA THR A 237 1.97 14.68 11.65
C THR A 237 1.17 13.80 12.61
N GLN A 238 0.06 13.21 12.15
CA GLN A 238 -0.79 12.31 12.94
C GLN A 238 -0.07 10.99 13.26
N LEU A 239 0.58 10.36 12.26
CA LEU A 239 1.31 9.10 12.44
C LEU A 239 2.48 9.24 13.43
N LYS A 240 3.20 10.36 13.40
CA LYS A 240 4.23 10.68 14.42
C LYS A 240 3.65 10.63 15.82
N LYS A 241 2.44 11.19 16.00
CA LYS A 241 1.78 11.24 17.30
C LYS A 241 1.27 9.88 17.74
N VAL A 242 0.57 9.15 16.86
CA VAL A 242 -0.05 7.85 17.19
C VAL A 242 1.01 6.81 17.55
N PHE A 243 2.10 6.75 16.78
CA PHE A 243 3.11 5.70 16.92
C PHE A 243 4.40 6.17 17.63
N GLY A 244 4.51 7.44 18.00
CA GLY A 244 5.73 7.98 18.61
C GLY A 244 6.94 7.99 17.67
N LEU A 245 6.72 8.22 16.37
CA LEU A 245 7.76 8.09 15.34
C LEU A 245 8.62 9.34 15.21
N SER A 246 9.87 9.14 14.77
CA SER A 246 10.70 10.23 14.27
C SER A 246 10.11 10.80 12.97
N ASN A 247 10.61 11.97 12.54
CA ASN A 247 10.17 12.59 11.29
C ASN A 247 10.43 11.67 10.07
N ALA A 248 11.60 11.07 9.99
CA ALA A 248 11.96 10.15 8.89
C ALA A 248 11.12 8.87 8.94
N ALA A 249 11.01 8.22 10.11
CA ALA A 249 10.26 6.96 10.26
C ALA A 249 8.77 7.12 9.93
N ALA A 250 8.18 8.28 10.14
CA ALA A 250 6.78 8.53 9.78
C ALA A 250 6.58 8.66 8.26
N TRP A 251 7.55 9.18 7.51
CA TRP A 251 7.53 9.16 6.06
C TRP A 251 7.79 7.76 5.51
N GLU A 252 8.81 7.07 6.00
CA GLU A 252 9.17 5.71 5.59
C GLU A 252 8.08 4.67 5.93
N GLY A 253 7.25 4.94 6.92
CA GLY A 253 6.10 4.12 7.30
C GLY A 253 4.79 4.51 6.61
N MET A 254 4.82 5.31 5.55
CA MET A 254 3.64 5.78 4.81
C MET A 254 3.67 5.26 3.38
N ALA A 255 2.49 5.11 2.78
CA ALA A 255 2.31 4.89 1.35
C ALA A 255 1.14 5.73 0.83
N LEU A 256 1.09 5.93 -0.48
CA LEU A 256 0.05 6.72 -1.15
C LEU A 256 -0.60 5.89 -2.26
N THR A 257 -1.91 5.79 -2.25
CA THR A 257 -2.71 5.18 -3.32
C THR A 257 -3.68 6.19 -3.89
N SER A 258 -3.54 6.51 -5.17
CA SER A 258 -4.44 7.42 -5.86
C SER A 258 -5.38 6.66 -6.82
N MET A 259 -6.62 7.12 -6.96
CA MET A 259 -7.53 6.63 -7.99
C MET A 259 -7.23 7.35 -9.31
N ILE A 260 -6.70 6.63 -10.28
CA ILE A 260 -6.23 7.21 -11.55
C ILE A 260 -7.39 7.63 -12.47
N GLY A 261 -7.25 8.80 -13.08
CA GLY A 261 -8.29 9.38 -13.93
C GLY A 261 -9.46 9.95 -13.17
N ALA A 262 -10.65 9.84 -13.75
CA ALA A 262 -11.89 10.28 -13.10
C ALA A 262 -12.16 9.46 -11.84
N ASN A 263 -12.37 10.15 -10.72
CA ASN A 263 -12.69 9.52 -9.43
C ASN A 263 -14.21 9.29 -9.29
N ASP A 264 -14.64 8.58 -8.25
CA ASP A 264 -16.08 8.34 -8.00
C ASP A 264 -16.80 9.63 -7.63
N ILE A 265 -16.10 10.59 -7.03
CA ILE A 265 -16.63 11.91 -6.73
C ILE A 265 -16.60 12.81 -7.98
N ALA A 266 -17.74 13.39 -8.30
CA ALA A 266 -17.86 14.26 -9.47
C ALA A 266 -16.95 15.50 -9.34
N GLY A 267 -16.18 15.76 -10.39
CA GLY A 267 -15.25 16.89 -10.44
C GLY A 267 -13.81 16.54 -10.07
N GLU A 268 -13.58 15.42 -9.40
CA GLU A 268 -12.24 14.94 -9.13
C GLU A 268 -11.68 14.15 -10.32
N THR A 269 -10.51 14.55 -10.79
CA THR A 269 -9.77 13.84 -11.86
C THR A 269 -8.29 13.86 -11.55
N PHE A 270 -7.73 12.68 -11.35
CA PHE A 270 -6.29 12.49 -11.12
C PHE A 270 -5.60 12.29 -12.47
N THR A 271 -4.70 13.17 -12.83
CA THR A 271 -4.04 13.23 -14.13
C THR A 271 -2.70 12.48 -14.15
N LEU A 272 -2.06 12.38 -15.33
CA LEU A 272 -0.70 11.84 -15.46
C LEU A 272 0.33 12.77 -14.78
N GLU A 273 0.10 14.07 -14.86
CA GLU A 273 0.91 15.08 -14.19
C GLU A 273 0.86 14.94 -12.67
N ASP A 274 -0.33 14.66 -12.11
CA ASP A 274 -0.51 14.36 -10.69
C ASP A 274 0.26 13.10 -10.27
N ALA A 275 0.27 12.07 -11.12
CA ALA A 275 1.01 10.84 -10.85
C ALA A 275 2.52 11.09 -10.78
N ALA A 276 3.07 11.86 -11.71
CA ALA A 276 4.48 12.27 -11.70
C ALA A 276 4.81 13.12 -10.46
N GLN A 277 3.91 14.04 -10.08
CA GLN A 277 4.06 14.89 -8.90
C GLN A 277 4.08 14.06 -7.60
N VAL A 278 3.11 13.14 -7.44
CA VAL A 278 3.03 12.25 -6.28
C VAL A 278 4.26 11.34 -6.21
N ARG A 279 4.72 10.81 -7.35
CA ARG A 279 5.95 9.99 -7.41
C ARG A 279 7.16 10.77 -6.95
N SER A 280 7.40 11.96 -7.50
CA SER A 280 8.53 12.82 -7.13
C SER A 280 8.51 13.19 -5.65
N PHE A 281 7.34 13.54 -5.11
CA PHE A 281 7.18 13.81 -3.68
C PHE A 281 7.47 12.58 -2.80
N ALA A 282 7.00 11.42 -3.21
CA ALA A 282 7.22 10.18 -2.48
C ALA A 282 8.72 9.81 -2.42
N GLU A 283 9.45 10.02 -3.50
CA GLU A 283 10.91 9.84 -3.54
C GLU A 283 11.65 10.83 -2.64
N GLU A 284 11.29 12.12 -2.73
CA GLU A 284 11.88 13.16 -1.87
C GLU A 284 11.70 12.83 -0.39
N LYS A 285 10.51 12.37 -0.01
CA LYS A 285 10.18 12.05 1.39
C LYS A 285 10.57 10.63 1.82
N ARG A 286 11.00 9.78 0.88
CA ARG A 286 11.31 8.37 1.12
C ARG A 286 10.09 7.59 1.62
N ILE A 287 8.93 7.88 1.03
CA ILE A 287 7.69 7.14 1.28
C ILE A 287 7.87 5.69 0.82
N ALA A 288 7.35 4.71 1.56
CA ALA A 288 7.59 3.30 1.33
C ALA A 288 7.21 2.84 -0.08
N TRP A 289 6.01 3.21 -0.53
CA TRP A 289 5.57 2.96 -1.90
C TRP A 289 4.53 3.97 -2.37
N VAL A 290 4.41 4.06 -3.68
CA VAL A 290 3.27 4.65 -4.37
C VAL A 290 2.43 3.56 -5.04
N SER A 291 1.13 3.78 -5.13
CA SER A 291 0.16 2.82 -5.63
C SER A 291 -0.93 3.52 -6.41
N MET A 292 -1.71 2.75 -7.15
CA MET A 292 -2.91 3.23 -7.83
C MET A 292 -4.09 2.27 -7.67
N TRP A 293 -5.28 2.80 -7.60
CA TRP A 293 -6.53 2.14 -7.88
C TRP A 293 -6.89 2.45 -9.33
N SER A 294 -6.67 1.55 -10.29
CA SER A 294 -6.04 0.25 -10.24
C SER A 294 -5.47 -0.09 -11.63
N THR A 295 -4.73 -1.20 -11.76
CA THR A 295 -4.13 -1.58 -13.06
C THR A 295 -5.19 -1.80 -14.14
N PHE A 296 -6.37 -2.32 -13.82
CA PHE A 296 -7.44 -2.55 -14.80
C PHE A 296 -8.05 -1.24 -15.33
N ARG A 297 -7.90 -0.13 -14.60
CA ARG A 297 -8.32 1.21 -15.03
C ARG A 297 -7.28 1.94 -15.89
N ASP A 298 -6.01 1.47 -15.92
CA ASP A 298 -4.90 2.19 -16.54
C ASP A 298 -4.92 2.10 -18.07
N ARG A 299 -6.04 2.55 -18.64
CA ARG A 299 -6.29 2.69 -20.09
C ARG A 299 -7.35 3.75 -20.35
N GLN A 300 -7.31 4.32 -21.55
CA GLN A 300 -8.36 5.22 -22.01
C GLN A 300 -9.68 4.44 -22.20
N CYS A 301 -10.81 5.07 -21.86
CA CYS A 301 -12.12 4.50 -22.11
C CYS A 301 -12.39 4.35 -23.62
N GLU A 302 -13.09 3.29 -24.01
CA GLU A 302 -13.57 3.11 -25.37
C GLU A 302 -14.62 4.19 -25.72
N LYS A 303 -14.70 4.52 -27.02
CA LYS A 303 -15.65 5.53 -27.48
C LYS A 303 -17.09 5.09 -27.17
N GLY A 304 -17.84 5.93 -26.47
CA GLY A 304 -19.21 5.65 -26.05
C GLY A 304 -19.37 5.00 -24.67
N VAL A 305 -18.26 4.63 -24.01
CA VAL A 305 -18.26 4.23 -22.60
C VAL A 305 -18.27 5.50 -21.73
N PRO A 306 -19.08 5.59 -20.65
CA PRO A 306 -19.08 6.73 -19.76
C PRO A 306 -17.65 7.04 -19.28
N SER A 307 -17.24 8.30 -19.38
CA SER A 307 -15.93 8.76 -18.89
C SER A 307 -15.90 8.89 -17.37
N ARG A 308 -17.05 8.82 -16.69
CA ARG A 308 -17.13 8.78 -15.24
C ARG A 308 -16.70 7.41 -14.76
N ALA A 309 -15.69 7.41 -13.93
CA ALA A 309 -15.34 6.24 -13.17
C ALA A 309 -16.36 6.07 -12.03
N ASP A 310 -16.94 4.89 -11.97
CA ASP A 310 -17.38 4.29 -10.73
C ASP A 310 -16.41 3.15 -10.42
N ALA A 311 -16.56 2.52 -9.27
CA ALA A 311 -15.68 1.41 -8.85
C ALA A 311 -15.69 0.23 -9.82
N ALA A 312 -16.69 0.12 -10.69
CA ALA A 312 -16.84 -0.93 -11.71
C ALA A 312 -16.26 -0.53 -13.07
N THR A 313 -15.82 0.71 -13.26
CA THR A 313 -15.33 1.19 -14.55
C THR A 313 -13.89 0.74 -14.82
N ASP A 314 -13.70 -0.01 -15.90
CA ASP A 314 -12.41 -0.57 -16.32
C ASP A 314 -11.58 0.40 -17.19
N CYS A 315 -11.66 1.71 -16.94
CA CYS A 315 -10.91 2.72 -17.69
C CYS A 315 -10.76 4.00 -16.86
N SER A 316 -9.80 4.86 -17.21
CA SER A 316 -9.47 6.04 -16.40
C SER A 316 -10.35 7.27 -16.68
N GLY A 317 -11.05 7.30 -17.80
CA GLY A 317 -11.79 8.50 -18.21
C GLY A 317 -10.91 9.64 -18.76
N VAL A 318 -9.59 9.49 -18.80
CA VAL A 318 -8.66 10.47 -19.37
C VAL A 318 -7.99 9.93 -20.63
N LYS A 319 -7.49 10.86 -21.48
CA LYS A 319 -6.78 10.48 -22.71
C LYS A 319 -5.38 9.98 -22.36
N GLN A 320 -5.11 8.71 -22.62
CA GLN A 320 -3.82 8.08 -22.31
C GLN A 320 -3.53 6.87 -23.19
N LYS A 321 -2.29 6.38 -23.17
CA LYS A 321 -1.93 5.04 -23.63
C LYS A 321 -2.13 4.04 -22.50
N PRO A 322 -2.47 2.76 -22.80
CA PRO A 322 -2.53 1.73 -21.76
C PRO A 322 -1.23 1.66 -20.95
N GLY A 323 -1.33 1.59 -19.62
CA GLY A 323 -0.21 1.56 -18.71
C GLY A 323 0.51 2.90 -18.52
N ALA A 324 -0.10 4.05 -18.87
CA ALA A 324 0.57 5.33 -18.76
C ALA A 324 0.77 5.76 -17.29
N PHE A 325 -0.25 5.63 -16.46
CA PHE A 325 -0.12 5.91 -15.02
C PHE A 325 0.88 4.99 -14.33
N ALA A 326 0.85 3.71 -14.68
CA ALA A 326 1.81 2.75 -14.14
C ALA A 326 3.26 3.15 -14.44
N ARG A 327 3.54 3.72 -15.62
CA ARG A 327 4.88 4.21 -15.96
C ARG A 327 5.27 5.45 -15.17
N GLU A 328 4.33 6.37 -14.94
CA GLU A 328 4.60 7.55 -14.09
C GLU A 328 4.89 7.15 -12.64
N PHE A 329 4.15 6.18 -12.09
CA PHE A 329 4.38 5.68 -10.74
C PHE A 329 5.60 4.74 -10.63
N GLY A 330 5.97 4.05 -11.71
CA GLY A 330 7.08 3.09 -11.72
C GLY A 330 8.47 3.74 -11.74
N GLY A 331 8.58 4.98 -12.26
CA GLY A 331 9.81 5.76 -12.37
C GLY A 331 10.61 5.42 -13.61
#